data_ba66febb5268e0b7e8ac4f21bfa2ae7e
#
_entry.id   ba66febb5268e0b7e8ac4f21bfa2ae7e
#
_cell.length_a   1.000
_cell.length_b   1.000
_cell.length_c   1.000
_cell.angle_alpha   90.00
_cell.angle_beta   90.00
_cell.angle_gamma   90.00
#
_symmetry.space_group_name_H-M   'P 1'
#
loop_
_entity.id
_entity.type
_entity.pdbx_description
1 polymer ?
#
loop_
_entity_poly.entity_id
_entity_poly.type
_entity_poly.pdbx_seq_one_letter_code
_entity_poly.pdbx_strand_id
1 'polypeptide(L)'
;MMHAVTRKDSIQKLTVLNTKSETPFIPYQGKIIRRITTNELGFSKTLQDTSSRIRYVGTRIVNVLHRNTRGWVIKNHLFFRENTVLNAYILADNERYLRSLDFIRDARIVVRRVGNTDSVDVEVVTKDLFTITGALKVKGVKGIGARGAEANFLGMGQRIQITTLLDRNRQPAFGYEFLYSKSSLGKSLATITVGYTVVNSGISTGMEEEKALYFRIFRPLVSPYSRLAGGLEISFNSSQNYFRKPEPDFYRYAYDLVDVWAGYNLGVTKLLQKGAIRDRSFLALRLLHNDFTHLPEQVAGNFDPVYNSKKAVLAEFTLFRQDFYKSNYIYGFGTTEDIPSGYNLAITTGWFKQLQLQRPYAGFNANHFVTSKRGELAQYFVRAGGFWNNGKMQDASLLVGGNMFSKLYLLNTLKLRANVRFSYTRTFNRITSEPLRINNPFGLRSFRADSAQGIQRISMYTESFVLTTYRVLGFQLAPFGFTDFSLLSPNQEKIYKQNLYSGFGGGVRTRNENLIFGTLELRFIYFPKTPETFRAFKIAFKSNLRFRYNSRYVKAPDIIQLNSDETLQY
;
A
#
# COMPACT_ATOMS: atom_id res chain seq x y z
N MET A 1 33.06 19.15 18.13
CA MET A 1 31.58 19.04 18.15
C MET A 1 30.95 18.30 16.95
N MET A 2 31.50 18.42 15.75
CA MET A 2 30.97 17.71 14.55
C MET A 2 31.09 16.16 14.60
N HIS A 3 32.09 15.57 15.25
CA HIS A 3 32.28 14.13 15.35
C HIS A 3 31.23 13.38 16.22
N ALA A 4 30.53 14.08 17.10
CA ALA A 4 29.51 13.48 17.96
C ALA A 4 28.13 13.33 17.27
N VAL A 5 27.93 14.01 16.13
CA VAL A 5 26.64 14.08 15.40
C VAL A 5 26.60 13.11 14.22
N THR A 6 27.77 12.70 13.71
CA THR A 6 27.90 11.79 12.57
C THR A 6 28.55 10.48 12.99
N ARG A 7 27.90 9.35 12.73
CA ARG A 7 28.46 8.00 12.95
C ARG A 7 28.54 7.26 11.61
N LYS A 8 29.71 6.64 11.37
CA LYS A 8 29.93 5.78 10.22
C LYS A 8 29.75 4.33 10.68
N ASP A 9 28.81 3.60 10.06
CA ASP A 9 28.63 2.18 10.37
C ASP A 9 29.83 1.38 9.88
N SER A 10 30.26 0.38 10.67
CA SER A 10 31.32 -0.56 10.25
C SER A 10 30.90 -1.32 9.00
N ILE A 11 31.82 -1.48 8.08
CA ILE A 11 31.61 -2.20 6.82
C ILE A 11 31.51 -3.70 7.14
N GLN A 12 30.27 -4.19 7.35
CA GLN A 12 30.04 -5.62 7.23
C GLN A 12 30.03 -5.98 5.74
N LYS A 13 30.76 -7.01 5.34
CA LYS A 13 30.65 -7.63 4.01
C LYS A 13 29.24 -8.21 3.87
N LEU A 14 28.30 -7.39 3.44
CA LEU A 14 26.91 -7.78 3.20
C LEU A 14 26.81 -8.44 1.83
N THR A 15 26.84 -9.76 1.81
CA THR A 15 26.35 -10.51 0.65
C THR A 15 24.81 -10.45 0.71
N VAL A 16 24.21 -9.51 -0.02
CA VAL A 16 22.75 -9.41 -0.13
C VAL A 16 22.27 -10.51 -1.06
N LEU A 17 21.95 -11.64 -0.49
CA LEU A 17 21.33 -12.76 -1.20
C LEU A 17 19.84 -12.78 -0.84
N ASN A 18 18.99 -12.83 -1.84
CA ASN A 18 17.58 -13.11 -1.63
C ASN A 18 17.44 -14.57 -1.16
N THR A 19 16.97 -14.76 0.04
CA THR A 19 16.73 -16.09 0.61
C THR A 19 15.24 -16.38 0.66
N LYS A 20 14.84 -17.60 0.28
CA LYS A 20 13.44 -18.01 0.40
C LYS A 20 13.01 -17.96 1.88
N SER A 21 11.84 -17.41 2.13
CA SER A 21 11.35 -17.17 3.50
C SER A 21 11.18 -18.43 4.31
N GLU A 22 10.86 -19.57 3.68
CA GLU A 22 10.66 -20.87 4.31
C GLU A 22 11.95 -21.63 4.61
N THR A 23 13.08 -21.28 3.97
CA THR A 23 14.35 -22.03 4.09
C THR A 23 14.76 -22.34 5.53
N PRO A 24 14.68 -21.42 6.51
CA PRO A 24 15.06 -21.71 7.89
C PRO A 24 14.19 -22.76 8.58
N PHE A 25 12.98 -23.00 8.09
CA PHE A 25 11.99 -23.87 8.73
C PHE A 25 11.90 -25.26 8.09
N ILE A 26 12.40 -25.44 6.86
CA ILE A 26 12.38 -26.71 6.12
C ILE A 26 12.95 -27.90 6.95
N PRO A 27 14.07 -27.75 7.71
CA PRO A 27 14.62 -28.87 8.51
C PRO A 27 13.71 -29.37 9.63
N TYR A 28 12.64 -28.64 9.93
CA TYR A 28 11.68 -28.96 10.99
C TYR A 28 10.30 -29.37 10.46
N GLN A 29 10.16 -29.47 9.13
CA GLN A 29 8.91 -29.86 8.49
C GLN A 29 8.40 -31.20 9.02
N GLY A 30 7.12 -31.25 9.42
CA GLY A 30 6.47 -32.48 9.90
C GLY A 30 6.58 -32.73 11.39
N LYS A 31 7.45 -32.02 12.12
CA LYS A 31 7.60 -32.17 13.58
C LYS A 31 6.41 -31.59 14.34
N ILE A 32 6.15 -32.04 15.57
CA ILE A 32 5.05 -31.56 16.40
C ILE A 32 5.48 -30.33 17.18
N ILE A 33 4.70 -29.25 17.12
CA ILE A 33 4.91 -28.03 17.91
C ILE A 33 4.47 -28.33 19.35
N ARG A 34 5.43 -28.44 20.27
CA ARG A 34 5.16 -28.71 21.68
C ARG A 34 4.73 -27.46 22.44
N ARG A 35 5.45 -26.34 22.25
CA ARG A 35 5.23 -25.10 22.99
C ARG A 35 5.46 -23.89 22.09
N ILE A 36 4.65 -22.85 22.30
CA ILE A 36 4.81 -21.55 21.65
C ILE A 36 5.05 -20.47 22.69
N THR A 37 6.22 -19.84 22.65
CA THR A 37 6.58 -18.71 23.50
C THR A 37 6.65 -17.43 22.67
N THR A 38 6.29 -16.29 23.27
CA THR A 38 6.41 -14.97 22.66
C THR A 38 7.44 -14.17 23.43
N ASN A 39 8.33 -13.50 22.72
CA ASN A 39 9.38 -12.66 23.28
C ASN A 39 9.28 -11.28 22.62
N GLU A 40 8.73 -10.33 23.35
CA GLU A 40 8.50 -8.97 22.90
C GLU A 40 9.73 -8.12 23.25
N LEU A 41 10.56 -7.87 22.26
CA LEU A 41 11.67 -6.93 22.37
C LEU A 41 11.10 -5.50 22.22
N GLY A 42 11.21 -4.69 23.26
CA GLY A 42 10.86 -3.28 23.15
C GLY A 42 11.63 -2.60 22.00
N PHE A 43 11.17 -1.43 21.58
CA PHE A 43 11.76 -0.71 20.42
C PHE A 43 13.25 -0.36 20.60
N SER A 44 13.79 -0.35 21.81
CA SER A 44 15.19 0.02 22.14
C SER A 44 16.22 -1.09 21.89
N LYS A 45 15.82 -2.35 21.73
CA LYS A 45 16.74 -3.49 21.51
C LYS A 45 16.83 -3.88 20.05
N THR A 46 18.02 -4.26 19.55
CA THR A 46 18.21 -4.81 18.20
C THR A 46 18.09 -6.33 18.22
N LEU A 47 17.49 -6.91 17.18
CA LEU A 47 17.35 -8.37 17.03
C LEU A 47 18.70 -9.11 16.90
N GLN A 48 19.76 -8.38 16.58
CA GLN A 48 21.10 -8.94 16.35
C GLN A 48 22.11 -8.62 17.45
N ASP A 49 21.80 -7.68 18.36
CA ASP A 49 22.77 -7.19 19.34
C ASP A 49 22.17 -7.21 20.73
N THR A 50 22.66 -8.08 21.59
CA THR A 50 22.29 -8.18 23.00
C THR A 50 23.13 -7.26 23.90
N SER A 51 24.13 -6.54 23.38
CA SER A 51 25.19 -5.91 24.19
C SER A 51 25.25 -4.39 24.23
N SER A 52 24.58 -3.62 23.35
CA SER A 52 24.77 -2.17 23.32
C SER A 52 23.55 -1.35 23.78
N ARG A 53 23.67 -0.71 24.95
CA ARG A 53 22.78 0.36 25.42
C ARG A 53 23.18 1.67 24.76
N ILE A 54 22.56 2.05 23.66
CA ILE A 54 22.66 3.42 23.15
C ILE A 54 21.52 4.24 23.79
N ARG A 55 21.87 5.04 24.81
CA ARG A 55 20.95 5.99 25.43
C ARG A 55 20.93 7.29 24.63
N TYR A 56 19.88 7.54 23.86
CA TYR A 56 19.55 8.89 23.37
C TYR A 56 18.69 9.62 24.41
N VAL A 57 18.90 10.92 24.55
CA VAL A 57 18.15 11.79 25.49
C VAL A 57 16.63 11.73 25.24
N GLY A 58 16.19 11.50 23.99
CA GLY A 58 14.79 11.29 23.63
C GLY A 58 14.16 9.95 24.05
N THR A 59 14.97 8.92 24.36
CA THR A 59 14.45 7.57 24.67
C THR A 59 13.74 7.49 26.02
N ARG A 60 14.02 8.41 26.94
CA ARG A 60 13.40 8.39 28.28
C ARG A 60 11.93 8.82 28.25
N ILE A 61 11.60 9.87 27.50
CA ILE A 61 10.22 10.34 27.31
C ILE A 61 9.43 9.32 26.50
N VAL A 62 10.06 8.76 25.49
CA VAL A 62 9.48 7.78 24.57
C VAL A 62 9.17 6.47 25.30
N ASN A 63 10.03 5.99 26.20
CA ASN A 63 9.82 4.78 26.99
C ASN A 63 8.67 4.92 28.01
N VAL A 64 8.35 6.12 28.47
CA VAL A 64 7.24 6.36 29.40
C VAL A 64 5.89 6.30 28.67
N LEU A 65 5.86 6.74 27.40
CA LEU A 65 4.64 6.84 26.60
C LEU A 65 4.32 5.57 25.81
N HIS A 66 5.32 4.72 25.51
CA HIS A 66 5.13 3.51 24.73
C HIS A 66 4.89 2.30 25.63
N ARG A 67 3.85 1.53 25.33
CA ARG A 67 3.63 0.19 25.89
C ARG A 67 3.94 -0.87 24.85
N ASN A 68 4.74 -1.87 25.23
CA ASN A 68 5.04 -3.02 24.38
C ASN A 68 3.76 -3.75 24.01
N THR A 69 3.75 -4.35 22.83
CA THR A 69 2.67 -5.23 22.38
C THR A 69 2.52 -6.38 23.37
N ARG A 70 1.31 -6.64 23.81
CA ARG A 70 1.05 -7.74 24.75
C ARG A 70 1.17 -9.09 24.06
N GLY A 71 1.76 -10.10 24.71
CA GLY A 71 1.97 -11.44 24.15
C GLY A 71 0.70 -12.09 23.61
N TRP A 72 -0.46 -11.88 24.25
CA TRP A 72 -1.73 -12.40 23.74
C TRP A 72 -2.13 -11.78 22.40
N VAL A 73 -1.75 -10.51 22.13
CA VAL A 73 -1.98 -9.87 20.84
C VAL A 73 -1.18 -10.60 19.76
N ILE A 74 0.10 -10.87 20.03
CA ILE A 74 0.94 -11.65 19.11
C ILE A 74 0.34 -13.04 18.86
N LYS A 75 -0.05 -13.75 19.95
CA LYS A 75 -0.69 -15.08 19.85
C LYS A 75 -1.98 -15.07 19.01
N ASN A 76 -2.77 -13.99 19.06
CA ASN A 76 -3.97 -13.84 18.24
C ASN A 76 -3.68 -13.65 16.74
N HIS A 77 -2.44 -13.34 16.37
CA HIS A 77 -1.98 -13.17 14.99
C HIS A 77 -1.19 -14.38 14.46
N LEU A 78 -1.12 -15.51 15.23
CA LEU A 78 -0.45 -16.72 14.79
C LEU A 78 -1.39 -17.60 13.94
N PHE A 79 -0.81 -18.23 12.90
CA PHE A 79 -1.50 -19.15 11.99
C PHE A 79 -1.36 -20.62 12.42
N PHE A 80 -0.51 -20.90 13.40
CA PHE A 80 -0.21 -22.23 13.93
C PHE A 80 -0.51 -22.30 15.44
N ARG A 81 -0.59 -23.52 15.98
CA ARG A 81 -0.96 -23.77 17.37
C ARG A 81 -0.05 -24.83 17.95
N GLU A 82 0.00 -24.92 19.30
CA GLU A 82 0.59 -26.05 20.02
C GLU A 82 -0.17 -27.35 19.69
N ASN A 83 0.51 -28.47 19.78
CA ASN A 83 0.02 -29.79 19.45
C ASN A 83 -0.42 -29.98 17.98
N THR A 84 0.12 -29.17 17.05
CA THR A 84 -0.10 -29.32 15.62
C THR A 84 1.21 -29.63 14.90
N VAL A 85 1.09 -30.22 13.70
CA VAL A 85 2.25 -30.52 12.84
C VAL A 85 2.80 -29.21 12.29
N LEU A 86 4.12 -29.02 12.40
CA LEU A 86 4.82 -27.87 11.86
C LEU A 86 4.82 -27.91 10.34
N ASN A 87 4.37 -26.79 9.72
CA ASN A 87 4.51 -26.54 8.31
C ASN A 87 5.42 -25.31 8.09
N ALA A 88 6.56 -25.52 7.44
CA ALA A 88 7.59 -24.51 7.21
C ALA A 88 7.06 -23.26 6.51
N TYR A 89 6.15 -23.44 5.56
CA TYR A 89 5.57 -22.34 4.79
C TYR A 89 4.57 -21.52 5.63
N ILE A 90 3.81 -22.18 6.52
CA ILE A 90 2.89 -21.47 7.44
C ILE A 90 3.69 -20.60 8.41
N LEU A 91 4.84 -21.08 8.92
CA LEU A 91 5.70 -20.27 9.78
C LEU A 91 6.27 -19.07 9.03
N ALA A 92 6.77 -19.29 7.81
CA ALA A 92 7.30 -18.23 6.97
C ALA A 92 6.25 -17.14 6.66
N ASP A 93 5.04 -17.55 6.26
CA ASP A 93 3.93 -16.63 6.00
C ASP A 93 3.50 -15.88 7.27
N ASN A 94 3.52 -16.55 8.42
CA ASN A 94 3.18 -15.88 9.69
C ASN A 94 4.26 -14.87 10.11
N GLU A 95 5.52 -15.20 9.97
CA GLU A 95 6.61 -14.27 10.23
C GLU A 95 6.49 -13.00 9.36
N ARG A 96 6.19 -13.15 8.06
CA ARG A 96 5.91 -12.06 7.15
C ARG A 96 4.67 -11.25 7.55
N TYR A 97 3.58 -11.94 7.91
CA TYR A 97 2.35 -11.29 8.35
C TYR A 97 2.56 -10.45 9.61
N LEU A 98 3.29 -10.96 10.61
CA LEU A 98 3.63 -10.18 11.79
C LEU A 98 4.41 -8.91 11.43
N ARG A 99 5.39 -8.99 10.52
CA ARG A 99 6.10 -7.80 10.01
C ARG A 99 5.20 -6.82 9.25
N SER A 100 4.06 -7.27 8.73
CA SER A 100 3.09 -6.40 8.04
C SER A 100 2.21 -5.59 8.98
N LEU A 101 2.15 -5.93 10.27
CA LEU A 101 1.36 -5.19 11.25
C LEU A 101 1.93 -3.78 11.49
N ASP A 102 1.06 -2.81 11.66
CA ASP A 102 1.45 -1.40 11.77
C ASP A 102 2.28 -1.07 13.01
N PHE A 103 2.18 -1.89 14.03
CA PHE A 103 2.87 -1.71 15.32
C PHE A 103 4.09 -2.62 15.49
N ILE A 104 4.36 -3.54 14.54
CA ILE A 104 5.54 -4.41 14.57
C ILE A 104 6.56 -3.90 13.54
N ARG A 105 7.78 -3.71 13.99
CA ARG A 105 8.91 -3.32 13.12
C ARG A 105 9.53 -4.52 12.43
N ASP A 106 9.79 -5.58 13.21
CA ASP A 106 10.39 -6.81 12.72
C ASP A 106 9.87 -8.00 13.54
N ALA A 107 9.82 -9.15 12.93
CA ALA A 107 9.43 -10.40 13.58
C ALA A 107 10.31 -11.54 13.08
N ARG A 108 10.67 -12.44 14.00
CA ARG A 108 11.37 -13.68 13.70
C ARG A 108 10.75 -14.83 14.45
N ILE A 109 10.63 -15.96 13.77
CA ILE A 109 10.25 -17.22 14.37
C ILE A 109 11.49 -18.10 14.47
N VAL A 110 11.79 -18.56 15.67
CA VAL A 110 12.92 -19.44 15.96
C VAL A 110 12.36 -20.80 16.36
N VAL A 111 12.83 -21.86 15.69
CA VAL A 111 12.43 -23.24 15.99
C VAL A 111 13.60 -23.96 16.64
N ARG A 112 13.37 -24.59 17.79
CA ARG A 112 14.37 -25.36 18.53
C ARG A 112 13.93 -26.80 18.69
N ARG A 113 14.81 -27.75 18.43
CA ARG A 113 14.56 -29.18 18.69
C ARG A 113 14.52 -29.43 20.19
N VAL A 114 13.67 -30.38 20.61
CA VAL A 114 13.56 -30.80 21.98
C VAL A 114 14.25 -32.17 22.12
N GLY A 115 15.54 -32.14 22.47
CA GLY A 115 16.33 -33.38 22.56
C GLY A 115 16.27 -34.20 21.26
N ASN A 116 16.17 -35.51 21.39
CA ASN A 116 16.02 -36.45 20.27
C ASN A 116 14.56 -36.77 19.93
N THR A 117 13.61 -35.95 20.39
CA THR A 117 12.19 -36.19 20.14
C THR A 117 11.75 -35.63 18.78
N ASP A 118 10.59 -36.08 18.35
CA ASP A 118 9.96 -35.54 17.12
C ASP A 118 9.17 -34.25 17.35
N SER A 119 9.51 -33.56 18.45
CA SER A 119 8.87 -32.33 18.88
C SER A 119 9.81 -31.12 18.78
N VAL A 120 9.22 -29.95 18.61
CA VAL A 120 9.95 -28.66 18.56
C VAL A 120 9.26 -27.62 19.43
N ASP A 121 10.05 -26.71 19.97
CA ASP A 121 9.57 -25.49 20.61
C ASP A 121 9.71 -24.34 19.62
N VAL A 122 8.71 -23.48 19.58
CA VAL A 122 8.65 -22.32 18.69
C VAL A 122 8.66 -21.04 19.53
N GLU A 123 9.67 -20.21 19.31
CA GLU A 123 9.77 -18.88 19.92
C GLU A 123 9.46 -17.81 18.86
N VAL A 124 8.45 -16.97 19.14
CA VAL A 124 8.08 -15.83 18.29
C VAL A 124 8.66 -14.57 18.88
N VAL A 125 9.73 -14.07 18.26
CA VAL A 125 10.41 -12.84 18.67
C VAL A 125 9.88 -11.69 17.86
N THR A 126 9.32 -10.68 18.53
CA THR A 126 8.82 -9.47 17.86
C THR A 126 9.56 -8.24 18.38
N LYS A 127 9.78 -7.29 17.50
CA LYS A 127 10.30 -5.97 17.82
C LYS A 127 9.23 -4.93 17.50
N ASP A 128 8.82 -4.20 18.51
CA ASP A 128 7.82 -3.16 18.34
C ASP A 128 8.37 -1.95 17.58
N LEU A 129 7.47 -1.28 16.87
CA LEU A 129 7.67 0.10 16.46
C LEU A 129 7.34 1.02 17.64
N PHE A 130 7.92 2.22 17.67
CA PHE A 130 7.37 3.29 18.49
C PHE A 130 6.03 3.73 17.88
N THR A 131 4.92 3.54 18.56
CA THR A 131 3.57 3.54 18.00
C THR A 131 2.87 4.90 17.98
N ILE A 132 3.43 5.90 18.66
CA ILE A 132 2.92 7.27 18.64
C ILE A 132 3.47 8.00 17.41
N THR A 133 2.60 8.46 16.53
CA THR A 133 2.96 9.24 15.33
C THR A 133 2.39 10.63 15.40
N GLY A 134 3.15 11.59 14.91
CA GLY A 134 2.68 12.94 14.63
C GLY A 134 3.04 13.35 13.22
N ALA A 135 2.18 14.10 12.55
CA ALA A 135 2.47 14.73 11.28
C ALA A 135 1.89 16.14 11.26
N LEU A 136 2.64 17.07 10.72
CA LEU A 136 2.19 18.44 10.46
C LEU A 136 2.05 18.62 8.94
N LYS A 137 0.98 19.26 8.51
CA LYS A 137 0.74 19.62 7.13
C LYS A 137 0.48 21.11 7.05
N VAL A 138 1.40 21.84 6.44
CA VAL A 138 1.24 23.28 6.22
C VAL A 138 0.56 23.48 4.87
N LYS A 139 -0.57 24.20 4.88
CA LYS A 139 -1.30 24.62 3.68
C LYS A 139 -1.01 26.11 3.39
N GLY A 140 0.24 26.42 3.04
CA GLY A 140 0.69 27.80 2.85
C GLY A 140 0.62 28.62 4.15
N VAL A 141 0.46 29.95 4.04
CA VAL A 141 0.35 30.86 5.20
C VAL A 141 -1.01 30.87 5.88
N LYS A 142 -1.99 30.16 5.32
CA LYS A 142 -3.41 30.26 5.70
C LYS A 142 -3.91 29.06 6.50
N GLY A 143 -3.22 27.92 6.43
CA GLY A 143 -3.68 26.72 7.09
C GLY A 143 -2.58 25.82 7.63
N ILE A 144 -2.85 25.19 8.76
CA ILE A 144 -2.02 24.18 9.39
C ILE A 144 -2.87 22.99 9.79
N GLY A 145 -2.44 21.81 9.41
CA GLY A 145 -3.04 20.54 9.85
C GLY A 145 -2.08 19.79 10.76
N ALA A 146 -2.62 19.14 11.77
CA ALA A 146 -1.87 18.25 12.66
C ALA A 146 -2.57 16.89 12.71
N ARG A 147 -1.79 15.81 12.65
CA ARG A 147 -2.27 14.44 12.85
C ARG A 147 -1.50 13.82 13.99
N GLY A 148 -2.22 13.29 14.98
CA GLY A 148 -1.69 12.44 16.02
C GLY A 148 -2.28 11.05 15.91
N ALA A 149 -1.48 10.01 16.08
CA ALA A 149 -1.99 8.65 16.13
C ALA A 149 -1.17 7.78 17.08
N GLU A 150 -1.85 6.91 17.81
CA GLU A 150 -1.28 5.79 18.52
C GLU A 150 -1.69 4.49 17.82
N ALA A 151 -0.73 3.78 17.24
CA ALA A 151 -1.01 2.59 16.41
C ALA A 151 -1.17 1.29 17.23
N ASN A 152 -0.83 1.31 18.52
CA ASN A 152 -0.91 0.15 19.41
C ASN A 152 -1.37 0.55 20.81
N PHE A 153 -2.49 1.24 20.89
CA PHE A 153 -3.01 1.78 22.13
C PHE A 153 -3.05 0.71 23.25
N LEU A 154 -2.39 1.00 24.36
CA LEU A 154 -2.19 0.11 25.50
C LEU A 154 -1.51 -1.25 25.16
N GLY A 155 -0.80 -1.37 24.03
CA GLY A 155 -0.20 -2.63 23.58
C GLY A 155 -1.22 -3.67 23.09
N MET A 156 -2.45 -3.24 22.74
CA MET A 156 -3.57 -4.12 22.43
C MET A 156 -3.86 -4.27 20.93
N GLY A 157 -2.99 -3.81 20.04
CA GLY A 157 -3.20 -3.84 18.59
C GLY A 157 -4.38 -2.97 18.15
N GLN A 158 -4.63 -1.88 18.86
CA GLN A 158 -5.68 -0.89 18.56
C GLN A 158 -5.04 0.41 18.11
N ARG A 159 -5.60 1.01 17.08
CA ARG A 159 -5.17 2.33 16.59
C ARG A 159 -6.21 3.38 16.91
N ILE A 160 -5.77 4.47 17.46
CA ILE A 160 -6.55 5.70 17.63
C ILE A 160 -5.83 6.80 16.87
N GLN A 161 -6.55 7.54 16.03
CA GLN A 161 -5.98 8.65 15.26
C GLN A 161 -6.92 9.84 15.33
N ILE A 162 -6.32 11.01 15.54
CA ILE A 162 -6.98 12.30 15.48
C ILE A 162 -6.23 13.14 14.45
N THR A 163 -6.96 13.71 13.49
CA THR A 163 -6.44 14.70 12.55
C THR A 163 -7.18 16.01 12.81
N THR A 164 -6.47 17.10 12.89
CA THR A 164 -7.03 18.44 13.02
C THR A 164 -6.56 19.32 11.87
N LEU A 165 -7.38 20.26 11.47
CA LEU A 165 -7.08 21.27 10.48
C LEU A 165 -7.52 22.62 11.05
N LEU A 166 -6.65 23.61 11.00
CA LEU A 166 -6.99 25.01 11.20
C LEU A 166 -6.70 25.73 9.89
N ASP A 167 -7.73 26.28 9.24
CA ASP A 167 -7.61 26.99 7.97
C ASP A 167 -8.44 28.27 8.04
N ARG A 168 -7.79 29.43 7.86
CA ARG A 168 -8.45 30.74 7.96
C ARG A 168 -9.50 30.98 6.88
N ASN A 169 -9.40 30.29 5.76
CA ASN A 169 -10.38 30.42 4.67
C ASN A 169 -11.59 29.49 4.85
N ARG A 170 -11.55 28.60 5.83
CA ARG A 170 -12.58 27.61 6.10
C ARG A 170 -13.55 28.11 7.17
N GLN A 171 -14.82 27.74 7.07
CA GLN A 171 -15.83 28.03 8.09
C GLN A 171 -16.69 26.80 8.41
N PRO A 172 -16.61 26.31 9.66
CA PRO A 172 -15.72 26.78 10.73
C PRO A 172 -14.24 26.59 10.38
N ALA A 173 -13.36 27.47 10.86
CA ALA A 173 -11.91 27.42 10.59
C ALA A 173 -11.27 26.11 11.07
N PHE A 174 -11.85 25.49 12.08
CA PHE A 174 -11.40 24.22 12.64
C PHE A 174 -12.10 23.04 11.96
N GLY A 175 -11.31 22.07 11.52
CA GLY A 175 -11.78 20.79 11.00
C GLY A 175 -11.11 19.63 11.73
N TYR A 176 -11.74 18.47 11.76
CA TYR A 176 -11.24 17.30 12.48
C TYR A 176 -11.64 15.98 11.84
N GLU A 177 -10.86 14.96 12.16
CA GLU A 177 -11.11 13.56 11.85
C GLU A 177 -10.80 12.73 13.09
N PHE A 178 -11.63 11.75 13.36
CA PHE A 178 -11.40 10.69 14.33
C PHE A 178 -11.44 9.33 13.65
N LEU A 179 -10.46 8.47 13.94
CA LEU A 179 -10.41 7.11 13.44
C LEU A 179 -10.01 6.16 14.58
N TYR A 180 -10.80 5.11 14.72
CA TYR A 180 -10.47 3.95 15.56
C TYR A 180 -10.35 2.70 14.70
N SER A 181 -9.32 1.90 14.92
CA SER A 181 -9.14 0.62 14.24
C SER A 181 -8.58 -0.44 15.18
N LYS A 182 -9.08 -1.67 15.07
CA LYS A 182 -8.60 -2.84 15.81
C LYS A 182 -8.23 -3.95 14.86
N SER A 183 -6.98 -4.38 14.92
CA SER A 183 -6.47 -5.54 14.18
C SER A 183 -6.85 -6.85 14.88
N SER A 184 -7.12 -7.89 14.09
CA SER A 184 -7.44 -9.27 14.54
C SER A 184 -8.49 -9.35 15.64
N LEU A 185 -9.74 -9.09 15.27
CA LEU A 185 -10.87 -9.30 16.18
C LEU A 185 -11.01 -10.80 16.51
N GLY A 186 -10.77 -11.17 17.76
CA GLY A 186 -10.99 -12.54 18.27
C GLY A 186 -10.26 -13.63 17.47
N LYS A 187 -9.01 -13.44 17.05
CA LYS A 187 -8.20 -14.36 16.20
C LYS A 187 -8.71 -14.51 14.76
N SER A 188 -9.68 -13.69 14.33
CA SER A 188 -10.23 -13.77 12.97
C SER A 188 -9.29 -13.21 11.90
N LEU A 189 -8.23 -12.49 12.29
CA LEU A 189 -7.34 -11.71 11.42
C LEU A 189 -8.07 -10.61 10.65
N ALA A 190 -9.33 -10.31 11.01
CA ALA A 190 -10.10 -9.22 10.45
C ALA A 190 -9.81 -7.93 11.20
N THR A 191 -9.65 -6.85 10.47
CA THR A 191 -9.49 -5.49 11.01
C THR A 191 -10.83 -4.78 10.93
N ILE A 192 -11.26 -4.18 12.02
CA ILE A 192 -12.42 -3.28 12.07
C ILE A 192 -11.90 -1.85 12.12
N THR A 193 -12.54 -0.96 11.38
CA THR A 193 -12.24 0.48 11.39
C THR A 193 -13.56 1.27 11.44
N VAL A 194 -13.62 2.26 12.31
CA VAL A 194 -14.70 3.25 12.39
C VAL A 194 -14.05 4.62 12.29
N GLY A 195 -14.62 5.49 11.49
CA GLY A 195 -14.09 6.85 11.34
C GLY A 195 -15.18 7.87 11.04
N TYR A 196 -14.93 9.08 11.52
CA TYR A 196 -15.70 10.26 11.22
C TYR A 196 -14.75 11.39 10.82
N THR A 197 -15.03 12.05 9.71
CA THR A 197 -14.18 13.13 9.19
C THR A 197 -15.04 14.28 8.67
N VAL A 198 -14.48 15.49 8.78
CA VAL A 198 -15.00 16.70 8.13
C VAL A 198 -13.92 17.40 7.30
N VAL A 199 -12.80 16.73 7.08
CA VAL A 199 -11.61 17.25 6.38
C VAL A 199 -11.15 16.34 5.24
N ASN A 200 -12.01 15.43 4.79
CA ASN A 200 -11.74 14.56 3.66
C ASN A 200 -11.97 15.32 2.35
N SER A 201 -11.08 15.15 1.37
CA SER A 201 -11.33 15.69 0.02
C SER A 201 -12.29 14.83 -0.80
N GLY A 202 -12.63 13.63 -0.33
CA GLY A 202 -13.59 12.74 -0.95
C GLY A 202 -13.36 12.48 -2.43
N ILE A 203 -14.47 12.41 -3.18
CA ILE A 203 -14.49 12.24 -4.64
C ILE A 203 -14.57 13.59 -5.38
N SER A 204 -14.58 14.71 -4.67
CA SER A 204 -14.87 16.03 -5.24
C SER A 204 -13.89 16.46 -6.32
N THR A 205 -14.40 16.72 -7.51
CA THR A 205 -13.65 17.37 -8.60
C THR A 205 -13.56 18.88 -8.41
N GLY A 206 -14.51 19.49 -7.69
CA GLY A 206 -14.53 20.89 -7.32
C GLY A 206 -13.66 21.25 -6.12
N MET A 207 -12.93 20.26 -5.55
CA MET A 207 -12.06 20.42 -4.39
C MET A 207 -12.81 20.80 -3.09
N GLU A 208 -14.08 20.44 -2.96
CA GLU A 208 -14.85 20.53 -1.72
C GLU A 208 -14.31 19.56 -0.67
N GLU A 209 -14.41 19.92 0.60
CA GLU A 209 -14.24 18.98 1.69
C GLU A 209 -15.52 18.17 1.92
N GLU A 210 -15.34 16.94 2.35
CA GLU A 210 -16.43 15.99 2.55
C GLU A 210 -16.54 15.62 4.02
N LYS A 211 -17.77 15.62 4.52
CA LYS A 211 -18.13 14.99 5.79
C LYS A 211 -18.43 13.53 5.51
N ALA A 212 -17.78 12.64 6.22
CA ALA A 212 -18.00 11.21 6.09
C ALA A 212 -18.05 10.50 7.44
N LEU A 213 -19.00 9.59 7.57
CA LEU A 213 -19.04 8.56 8.62
C LEU A 213 -18.89 7.21 7.96
N TYR A 214 -17.92 6.41 8.38
CA TYR A 214 -17.69 5.11 7.76
C TYR A 214 -17.38 4.01 8.77
N PHE A 215 -17.83 2.81 8.42
CA PHE A 215 -17.52 1.57 9.10
C PHE A 215 -16.93 0.57 8.09
N ARG A 216 -15.80 -0.05 8.44
CA ARG A 216 -15.11 -1.02 7.58
C ARG A 216 -14.73 -2.26 8.37
N ILE A 217 -14.97 -3.42 7.76
CA ILE A 217 -14.37 -4.69 8.18
C ILE A 217 -13.55 -5.21 7.00
N PHE A 218 -12.32 -5.59 7.26
CA PHE A 218 -11.46 -6.14 6.22
C PHE A 218 -10.65 -7.32 6.73
N ARG A 219 -10.78 -8.46 6.07
CA ARG A 219 -9.99 -9.66 6.31
C ARG A 219 -9.22 -10.04 5.06
N PRO A 220 -7.89 -9.77 5.01
CA PRO A 220 -7.07 -10.15 3.87
C PRO A 220 -6.85 -11.67 3.81
N LEU A 221 -6.54 -12.19 2.61
CA LEU A 221 -5.96 -13.52 2.47
C LEU A 221 -4.48 -13.45 2.88
N VAL A 222 -4.20 -13.66 4.15
CA VAL A 222 -2.86 -13.46 4.75
C VAL A 222 -1.83 -14.50 4.30
N SER A 223 -2.29 -15.67 3.87
CA SER A 223 -1.47 -16.82 3.46
C SER A 223 -2.25 -17.69 2.47
N PRO A 224 -1.59 -18.42 1.56
CA PRO A 224 -2.22 -19.46 0.75
C PRO A 224 -2.93 -20.56 1.54
N TYR A 225 -2.66 -20.67 2.83
CA TYR A 225 -3.32 -21.60 3.75
C TYR A 225 -4.58 -21.03 4.42
N SER A 226 -4.87 -19.75 4.25
CA SER A 226 -6.10 -19.14 4.73
C SER A 226 -7.27 -19.50 3.82
N ARG A 227 -8.42 -19.82 4.40
CA ARG A 227 -9.61 -20.26 3.65
C ARG A 227 -10.42 -19.10 3.10
N LEU A 228 -10.58 -18.04 3.90
CA LEU A 228 -11.50 -16.94 3.63
C LEU A 228 -10.77 -15.61 3.56
N ALA A 229 -11.21 -14.75 2.67
CA ALA A 229 -10.94 -13.31 2.66
C ALA A 229 -12.26 -12.57 2.38
N GLY A 230 -12.32 -11.29 2.76
CA GLY A 230 -13.53 -10.51 2.53
C GLY A 230 -13.44 -9.10 3.10
N GLY A 231 -14.45 -8.31 2.83
CA GLY A 231 -14.57 -6.95 3.33
C GLY A 231 -16.00 -6.46 3.32
N LEU A 232 -16.28 -5.50 4.16
CA LEU A 232 -17.51 -4.72 4.23
C LEU A 232 -17.12 -3.28 4.45
N GLU A 233 -17.67 -2.39 3.66
CA GLU A 233 -17.63 -0.95 3.88
C GLU A 233 -19.04 -0.37 3.82
N ILE A 234 -19.40 0.41 4.82
CA ILE A 234 -20.62 1.21 4.85
C ILE A 234 -20.18 2.64 5.14
N SER A 235 -20.58 3.58 4.30
CA SER A 235 -20.28 4.99 4.54
C SER A 235 -21.38 5.92 4.07
N PHE A 236 -21.53 7.05 4.79
CA PHE A 236 -22.43 8.14 4.52
C PHE A 236 -21.58 9.38 4.27
N ASN A 237 -21.72 9.97 3.09
CA ASN A 237 -20.78 10.99 2.61
C ASN A 237 -21.56 12.20 2.07
N SER A 238 -21.08 13.42 2.37
CA SER A 238 -21.67 14.64 1.83
C SER A 238 -20.65 15.75 1.70
N SER A 239 -20.67 16.49 0.58
CA SER A 239 -19.84 17.68 0.40
C SER A 239 -20.28 18.81 1.33
N GLN A 240 -19.32 19.63 1.74
CA GLN A 240 -19.57 20.74 2.66
C GLN A 240 -18.93 22.02 2.10
N ASN A 241 -19.73 23.10 2.01
CA ASN A 241 -19.26 24.40 1.52
C ASN A 241 -18.50 25.17 2.61
N TYR A 242 -17.43 24.58 3.13
CA TYR A 242 -16.62 25.23 4.17
C TYR A 242 -15.84 26.46 3.68
N PHE A 243 -15.66 26.61 2.38
CA PHE A 243 -14.91 27.71 1.79
C PHE A 243 -15.80 28.83 1.24
N ARG A 244 -17.12 28.78 1.50
CA ARG A 244 -18.12 29.76 1.06
C ARG A 244 -18.03 30.05 -0.45
N LYS A 245 -17.90 29.01 -1.25
CA LYS A 245 -18.00 29.15 -2.70
C LYS A 245 -19.39 29.62 -3.08
N PRO A 246 -19.54 30.46 -4.12
CA PRO A 246 -20.83 30.72 -4.73
C PRO A 246 -21.54 29.41 -5.13
N GLU A 247 -22.86 29.34 -5.03
CA GLU A 247 -23.61 28.12 -5.37
C GLU A 247 -23.30 27.57 -6.78
N PRO A 248 -23.08 28.39 -7.83
CA PRO A 248 -22.67 27.87 -9.14
C PRO A 248 -21.31 27.15 -9.15
N ASP A 249 -20.44 27.46 -8.19
CA ASP A 249 -19.08 26.91 -8.09
C ASP A 249 -18.98 25.80 -7.04
N PHE A 250 -20.01 25.61 -6.22
CA PHE A 250 -20.05 24.62 -5.15
C PHE A 250 -20.72 23.33 -5.62
N TYR A 251 -19.94 22.26 -5.72
CA TYR A 251 -20.44 20.92 -6.05
C TYR A 251 -21.11 20.29 -4.82
N ARG A 252 -22.41 20.55 -4.68
CA ARG A 252 -23.23 19.96 -3.60
C ARG A 252 -23.60 18.54 -3.95
N TYR A 253 -23.10 17.57 -3.18
CA TYR A 253 -23.47 16.16 -3.35
C TYR A 253 -23.58 15.42 -2.03
N ALA A 254 -24.32 14.33 -2.05
CA ALA A 254 -24.34 13.34 -0.98
C ALA A 254 -24.51 11.94 -1.58
N TYR A 255 -23.85 10.96 -0.97
CA TYR A 255 -23.98 9.57 -1.39
C TYR A 255 -23.79 8.60 -0.23
N ASP A 256 -24.44 7.44 -0.34
CA ASP A 256 -24.34 6.31 0.56
C ASP A 256 -23.62 5.16 -0.17
N LEU A 257 -22.67 4.54 0.52
CA LEU A 257 -21.91 3.43 0.00
C LEU A 257 -22.10 2.18 0.85
N VAL A 258 -22.48 1.08 0.21
CA VAL A 258 -22.41 -0.27 0.77
C VAL A 258 -21.61 -1.11 -0.20
N ASP A 259 -20.45 -1.59 0.25
CA ASP A 259 -19.55 -2.44 -0.51
C ASP A 259 -19.22 -3.68 0.31
N VAL A 260 -19.66 -4.84 -0.14
CA VAL A 260 -19.42 -6.11 0.54
C VAL A 260 -18.85 -7.14 -0.43
N TRP A 261 -17.81 -7.80 -0.01
CA TRP A 261 -17.26 -8.92 -0.77
C TRP A 261 -16.79 -10.04 0.13
N ALA A 262 -16.85 -11.25 -0.38
CA ALA A 262 -16.32 -12.43 0.27
C ALA A 262 -15.75 -13.39 -0.77
N GLY A 263 -14.74 -14.17 -0.37
CA GLY A 263 -14.18 -15.17 -1.25
C GLY A 263 -13.58 -16.34 -0.48
N TYR A 264 -13.48 -17.46 -1.18
CA TYR A 264 -13.04 -18.73 -0.66
C TYR A 264 -11.84 -19.28 -1.45
N ASN A 265 -10.83 -19.73 -0.73
CA ASN A 265 -9.62 -20.35 -1.27
C ASN A 265 -9.84 -21.86 -1.43
N LEU A 266 -9.90 -22.30 -2.67
CA LEU A 266 -10.19 -23.68 -3.04
C LEU A 266 -8.98 -24.59 -2.80
N GLY A 267 -9.21 -25.82 -2.33
CA GLY A 267 -8.17 -26.84 -2.21
C GLY A 267 -7.20 -26.68 -1.02
N VAL A 268 -7.48 -25.81 -0.05
CA VAL A 268 -6.62 -25.60 1.13
C VAL A 268 -6.37 -26.88 1.90
N THR A 269 -7.36 -27.76 2.04
CA THR A 269 -7.23 -29.03 2.76
C THR A 269 -6.20 -29.97 2.13
N LYS A 270 -6.17 -30.04 0.78
CA LYS A 270 -5.17 -30.84 0.05
C LYS A 270 -3.75 -30.29 0.24
N LEU A 271 -3.61 -28.97 0.38
CA LEU A 271 -2.33 -28.32 0.62
C LEU A 271 -1.75 -28.67 1.99
N LEU A 272 -2.59 -28.64 3.02
CA LEU A 272 -2.17 -28.99 4.38
C LEU A 272 -1.62 -30.43 4.45
N GLN A 273 -2.08 -31.33 3.57
CA GLN A 273 -1.62 -32.71 3.49
C GLN A 273 -0.33 -32.88 2.65
N LYS A 274 -0.17 -32.16 1.53
CA LYS A 274 0.92 -32.34 0.56
C LYS A 274 2.05 -31.30 0.61
N GLY A 275 1.91 -30.24 1.37
CA GLY A 275 2.97 -29.28 1.78
C GLY A 275 3.71 -28.45 0.72
N ALA A 276 3.95 -28.99 -0.46
CA ALA A 276 4.91 -28.39 -1.41
C ALA A 276 4.28 -27.55 -2.54
N ILE A 277 3.03 -27.82 -2.92
CA ILE A 277 2.37 -27.11 -4.05
C ILE A 277 1.64 -25.88 -3.54
N ARG A 278 2.11 -24.70 -3.90
CA ARG A 278 1.53 -23.43 -3.45
C ARG A 278 0.57 -22.77 -4.44
N ASP A 279 0.34 -23.40 -5.58
CA ASP A 279 -0.65 -22.93 -6.56
C ASP A 279 -2.07 -23.04 -5.99
N ARG A 280 -2.85 -21.97 -6.11
CA ARG A 280 -4.16 -21.83 -5.48
C ARG A 280 -5.18 -21.28 -6.45
N SER A 281 -6.43 -21.64 -6.20
CA SER A 281 -7.59 -21.06 -6.86
C SER A 281 -8.44 -20.37 -5.80
N PHE A 282 -8.89 -19.17 -6.10
CA PHE A 282 -9.74 -18.39 -5.24
C PHE A 282 -10.97 -17.91 -6.00
N LEU A 283 -12.13 -18.04 -5.40
CA LEU A 283 -13.38 -17.54 -5.94
C LEU A 283 -13.92 -16.46 -5.02
N ALA A 284 -14.26 -15.31 -5.56
CA ALA A 284 -14.82 -14.19 -4.81
C ALA A 284 -16.07 -13.63 -5.47
N LEU A 285 -16.94 -13.08 -4.65
CA LEU A 285 -18.15 -12.33 -5.05
C LEU A 285 -18.13 -10.97 -4.36
N ARG A 286 -18.52 -9.91 -5.07
CA ARG A 286 -18.69 -8.55 -4.57
C ARG A 286 -20.04 -7.99 -4.96
N LEU A 287 -20.67 -7.33 -4.00
CA LEU A 287 -21.87 -6.53 -4.19
C LEU A 287 -21.49 -5.08 -3.84
N LEU A 288 -21.67 -4.19 -4.81
CA LEU A 288 -21.40 -2.76 -4.65
C LEU A 288 -22.71 -1.98 -4.86
N HIS A 289 -23.03 -1.15 -3.93
CA HIS A 289 -24.13 -0.19 -3.99
C HIS A 289 -23.60 1.18 -3.55
N ASN A 290 -23.47 2.08 -4.50
CA ASN A 290 -23.13 3.47 -4.28
C ASN A 290 -24.29 4.30 -4.84
N ASP A 291 -25.02 4.95 -3.98
CA ASP A 291 -26.23 5.69 -4.36
C ASP A 291 -26.08 7.17 -4.01
N PHE A 292 -26.15 8.02 -5.05
CA PHE A 292 -26.14 9.45 -4.88
C PHE A 292 -27.55 9.92 -4.51
N THR A 293 -27.71 10.30 -3.26
CA THR A 293 -28.95 10.90 -2.73
C THR A 293 -29.09 12.37 -3.16
N HIS A 294 -27.95 13.00 -3.50
CA HIS A 294 -27.92 14.36 -4.03
C HIS A 294 -26.79 14.50 -5.08
N LEU A 295 -27.12 15.02 -6.26
CA LEU A 295 -26.17 15.28 -7.34
C LEU A 295 -25.88 16.78 -7.44
N PRO A 296 -24.65 17.18 -7.83
CA PRO A 296 -24.32 18.58 -8.06
C PRO A 296 -25.15 19.16 -9.19
N GLU A 297 -25.64 20.40 -9.04
CA GLU A 297 -26.38 21.10 -10.09
C GLU A 297 -25.57 21.29 -11.38
N GLN A 298 -24.24 21.42 -11.26
CA GLN A 298 -23.29 21.56 -12.37
C GLN A 298 -23.28 20.37 -13.31
N VAL A 299 -23.72 19.19 -12.84
CA VAL A 299 -23.81 17.97 -13.67
C VAL A 299 -25.26 17.55 -13.89
N ALA A 300 -26.22 18.35 -13.45
CA ALA A 300 -27.64 18.05 -13.60
C ALA A 300 -28.01 17.90 -15.09
N GLY A 301 -28.62 16.76 -15.44
CA GLY A 301 -29.01 16.44 -16.82
C GLY A 301 -27.89 15.91 -17.72
N ASN A 302 -26.62 15.93 -17.30
CA ASN A 302 -25.50 15.40 -18.05
C ASN A 302 -24.87 14.22 -17.32
N PHE A 303 -24.25 13.32 -18.08
CA PHE A 303 -23.47 12.24 -17.50
C PHE A 303 -22.13 12.75 -16.96
N ASP A 304 -21.85 12.47 -15.68
CA ASP A 304 -20.52 12.66 -15.10
C ASP A 304 -19.99 11.31 -14.56
N PRO A 305 -18.76 10.88 -14.90
CA PRO A 305 -18.20 9.61 -14.47
C PRO A 305 -17.93 9.53 -12.96
N VAL A 306 -17.88 10.65 -12.27
CA VAL A 306 -17.65 10.75 -10.81
C VAL A 306 -18.97 10.78 -10.07
N TYR A 307 -19.86 11.72 -10.40
CA TYR A 307 -21.12 11.95 -9.70
C TYR A 307 -22.25 11.14 -10.33
N ASN A 308 -22.30 9.85 -10.05
CA ASN A 308 -23.41 9.00 -10.49
C ASN A 308 -23.55 7.77 -9.60
N SER A 309 -24.77 7.28 -9.46
CA SER A 309 -25.07 6.04 -8.71
C SER A 309 -24.57 4.82 -9.48
N LYS A 310 -23.98 3.87 -8.75
CA LYS A 310 -23.37 2.64 -9.28
C LYS A 310 -23.83 1.44 -8.48
N LYS A 311 -24.30 0.40 -9.18
CA LYS A 311 -24.62 -0.91 -8.56
C LYS A 311 -23.89 -1.99 -9.35
N ALA A 312 -23.23 -2.91 -8.64
CA ALA A 312 -22.51 -4.00 -9.30
C ALA A 312 -22.64 -5.31 -8.54
N VAL A 313 -22.70 -6.39 -9.29
CA VAL A 313 -22.50 -7.75 -8.82
C VAL A 313 -21.36 -8.34 -9.64
N LEU A 314 -20.21 -8.56 -9.00
CA LEU A 314 -19.00 -9.02 -9.65
C LEU A 314 -18.53 -10.33 -9.03
N ALA A 315 -18.18 -11.29 -9.87
CA ALA A 315 -17.52 -12.53 -9.49
C ALA A 315 -16.10 -12.55 -10.06
N GLU A 316 -15.13 -13.05 -9.30
CA GLU A 316 -13.75 -13.18 -9.74
C GLU A 316 -13.21 -14.56 -9.42
N PHE A 317 -12.61 -15.18 -10.42
CA PHE A 317 -11.82 -16.39 -10.26
C PHE A 317 -10.35 -16.05 -10.42
N THR A 318 -9.55 -16.36 -9.37
CA THR A 318 -8.12 -16.06 -9.33
C THR A 318 -7.30 -17.33 -9.19
N LEU A 319 -6.35 -17.54 -10.10
CA LEU A 319 -5.28 -18.52 -9.98
C LEU A 319 -4.02 -17.78 -9.50
N PHE A 320 -3.38 -18.26 -8.44
CA PHE A 320 -2.20 -17.60 -7.93
C PHE A 320 -1.21 -18.55 -7.28
N ARG A 321 0.06 -18.14 -7.33
CA ARG A 321 1.15 -18.70 -6.54
C ARG A 321 1.84 -17.56 -5.82
N GLN A 322 1.97 -17.69 -4.50
CA GLN A 322 2.51 -16.66 -3.64
C GLN A 322 3.69 -17.20 -2.84
N ASP A 323 4.88 -16.94 -3.32
CA ASP A 323 6.14 -17.21 -2.64
C ASP A 323 6.80 -15.90 -2.22
N PHE A 324 7.71 -15.93 -1.25
CA PHE A 324 8.42 -14.75 -0.79
C PHE A 324 9.91 -15.01 -0.61
N TYR A 325 10.70 -13.98 -0.89
CA TYR A 325 12.11 -13.91 -0.56
C TYR A 325 12.33 -12.81 0.47
N LYS A 326 13.18 -13.07 1.45
CA LYS A 326 13.71 -12.03 2.34
C LYS A 326 14.86 -11.33 1.62
N SER A 327 14.80 -10.01 1.59
CA SER A 327 15.82 -9.14 1.01
C SER A 327 15.99 -7.90 1.86
N ASN A 328 16.97 -7.05 1.51
CA ASN A 328 17.21 -5.79 2.18
C ASN A 328 17.51 -4.71 1.14
N TYR A 329 17.33 -3.44 1.49
CA TYR A 329 17.71 -2.29 0.67
C TYR A 329 16.97 -2.20 -0.68
N ILE A 330 15.69 -2.58 -0.74
CA ILE A 330 14.85 -2.34 -1.93
C ILE A 330 14.16 -1.00 -1.80
N TYR A 331 13.43 -0.82 -0.71
CA TYR A 331 12.82 0.45 -0.31
C TYR A 331 13.31 0.91 1.06
N GLY A 332 13.70 -0.03 1.91
CA GLY A 332 14.14 0.20 3.27
C GLY A 332 15.65 0.46 3.37
N PHE A 333 16.06 0.90 4.55
CA PHE A 333 17.43 1.27 4.88
C PHE A 333 18.19 0.14 5.61
N GLY A 334 17.85 -1.13 5.29
CA GLY A 334 18.51 -2.31 5.85
C GLY A 334 17.60 -3.21 6.70
N THR A 335 16.34 -2.85 6.89
CA THR A 335 15.33 -3.75 7.47
C THR A 335 15.01 -4.90 6.53
N THR A 336 14.52 -6.02 7.08
CA THR A 336 14.03 -7.14 6.28
C THR A 336 12.80 -6.73 5.47
N GLU A 337 12.85 -7.00 4.17
CA GLU A 337 11.79 -6.75 3.21
C GLU A 337 11.36 -8.08 2.59
N ASP A 338 10.05 -8.35 2.60
CA ASP A 338 9.47 -9.55 2.02
C ASP A 338 9.07 -9.26 0.57
N ILE A 339 9.77 -9.86 -0.37
CA ILE A 339 9.62 -9.65 -1.80
C ILE A 339 8.77 -10.76 -2.39
N PRO A 340 7.66 -10.43 -3.07
CA PRO A 340 6.83 -11.44 -3.70
C PRO A 340 7.53 -12.09 -4.88
N SER A 341 7.26 -13.37 -5.08
CA SER A 341 7.62 -14.16 -6.26
C SER A 341 6.45 -15.07 -6.62
N GLY A 342 6.18 -15.26 -7.91
CA GLY A 342 5.08 -16.06 -8.38
C GLY A 342 4.15 -15.28 -9.30
N TYR A 343 2.89 -15.67 -9.36
CA TYR A 343 1.94 -15.09 -10.31
C TYR A 343 0.54 -14.94 -9.69
N ASN A 344 -0.25 -14.10 -10.34
CA ASN A 344 -1.67 -13.95 -10.10
C ASN A 344 -2.36 -13.75 -11.44
N LEU A 345 -3.35 -14.59 -11.74
CA LEU A 345 -4.18 -14.53 -12.94
C LEU A 345 -5.63 -14.47 -12.49
N ALA A 346 -6.31 -13.37 -12.74
CA ALA A 346 -7.70 -13.17 -12.33
C ALA A 346 -8.59 -12.88 -13.52
N ILE A 347 -9.75 -13.52 -13.55
CA ILE A 347 -10.85 -13.25 -14.47
C ILE A 347 -12.02 -12.74 -13.64
N THR A 348 -12.47 -11.53 -13.93
CA THR A 348 -13.61 -10.89 -13.29
C THR A 348 -14.76 -10.81 -14.28
N THR A 349 -15.95 -11.20 -13.87
CA THR A 349 -17.17 -11.07 -14.67
C THR A 349 -18.32 -10.61 -13.79
N GLY A 350 -19.35 -10.04 -14.39
CA GLY A 350 -20.53 -9.67 -13.63
C GLY A 350 -21.40 -8.66 -14.34
N TRP A 351 -22.22 -8.00 -13.56
CA TRP A 351 -23.23 -7.05 -14.01
C TRP A 351 -22.99 -5.71 -13.34
N PHE A 352 -22.99 -4.65 -14.14
CA PHE A 352 -22.74 -3.30 -13.68
C PHE A 352 -23.85 -2.36 -14.17
N LYS A 353 -24.51 -1.68 -13.23
CA LYS A 353 -25.48 -0.63 -13.50
C LYS A 353 -24.88 0.72 -13.14
N GLN A 354 -24.88 1.62 -14.10
CA GLN A 354 -24.41 2.99 -13.94
C GLN A 354 -25.33 3.90 -14.73
N LEU A 355 -25.98 4.82 -14.05
CA LEU A 355 -27.13 5.55 -14.61
C LEU A 355 -28.21 4.56 -15.09
N GLN A 356 -28.69 4.77 -16.33
CA GLN A 356 -29.66 3.89 -16.98
C GLN A 356 -29.01 2.69 -17.72
N LEU A 357 -27.68 2.69 -17.85
CA LEU A 357 -26.95 1.63 -18.55
C LEU A 357 -26.77 0.42 -17.60
N GLN A 358 -27.27 -0.72 -18.06
CA GLN A 358 -27.07 -1.99 -17.40
C GLN A 358 -26.29 -2.90 -18.34
N ARG A 359 -25.04 -3.19 -17.97
CA ARG A 359 -24.12 -3.87 -18.89
C ARG A 359 -23.40 -5.03 -18.23
N PRO A 360 -23.29 -6.19 -18.88
CA PRO A 360 -22.34 -7.21 -18.47
C PRO A 360 -20.92 -6.69 -18.62
N TYR A 361 -20.06 -7.10 -17.71
CA TYR A 361 -18.64 -6.78 -17.64
C TYR A 361 -17.81 -8.06 -17.70
N ALA A 362 -16.68 -8.02 -18.39
CA ALA A 362 -15.62 -8.99 -18.21
C ALA A 362 -14.26 -8.30 -18.19
N GLY A 363 -13.38 -8.80 -17.32
CA GLY A 363 -12.03 -8.29 -17.15
C GLY A 363 -11.03 -9.41 -16.90
N PHE A 364 -9.78 -9.15 -17.28
CA PHE A 364 -8.64 -10.03 -17.07
C PHE A 364 -7.50 -9.23 -16.43
N ASN A 365 -6.88 -9.78 -15.39
CA ASN A 365 -5.74 -9.19 -14.71
C ASN A 365 -4.68 -10.25 -14.47
N ALA A 366 -3.50 -10.07 -15.03
CA ALA A 366 -2.35 -10.94 -14.84
C ALA A 366 -1.19 -10.15 -14.24
N ASN A 367 -0.56 -10.68 -13.21
CA ASN A 367 0.67 -10.17 -12.62
C ASN A 367 1.66 -11.32 -12.48
N HIS A 368 2.91 -11.06 -12.82
CA HIS A 368 4.01 -12.01 -12.62
C HIS A 368 5.17 -11.32 -11.90
N PHE A 369 5.60 -11.90 -10.78
CA PHE A 369 6.69 -11.42 -9.96
C PHE A 369 7.86 -12.37 -10.08
N VAL A 370 9.00 -11.85 -10.51
CA VAL A 370 10.25 -12.58 -10.67
C VAL A 370 11.29 -12.02 -9.73
N THR A 371 11.92 -12.89 -8.96
CA THR A 371 12.96 -12.52 -8.01
C THR A 371 14.19 -13.37 -8.28
N SER A 372 15.32 -12.74 -8.60
CA SER A 372 16.58 -13.42 -8.82
C SER A 372 17.34 -13.62 -7.51
N LYS A 373 18.16 -14.67 -7.43
CA LYS A 373 19.06 -14.91 -6.29
C LYS A 373 20.07 -13.77 -6.11
N ARG A 374 20.41 -13.04 -7.19
CA ARG A 374 21.35 -11.90 -7.17
C ARG A 374 20.74 -10.59 -6.65
N GLY A 375 19.43 -10.57 -6.37
CA GLY A 375 18.75 -9.42 -5.81
C GLY A 375 18.01 -8.54 -6.81
N GLU A 376 17.91 -8.94 -8.07
CA GLU A 376 17.05 -8.29 -9.06
C GLU A 376 15.60 -8.68 -8.83
N LEU A 377 14.70 -7.74 -9.11
CA LEU A 377 13.26 -7.93 -8.99
C LEU A 377 12.59 -7.40 -10.23
N ALA A 378 11.61 -8.12 -10.74
CA ALA A 378 10.76 -7.66 -11.82
C ALA A 378 9.31 -8.02 -11.54
N GLN A 379 8.42 -7.12 -11.91
CA GLN A 379 6.98 -7.31 -11.96
C GLN A 379 6.51 -6.95 -13.35
N TYR A 380 5.74 -7.82 -13.97
CA TYR A 380 5.04 -7.55 -15.22
C TYR A 380 3.56 -7.70 -14.99
N PHE A 381 2.76 -6.87 -15.65
CA PHE A 381 1.31 -6.96 -15.54
C PHE A 381 0.61 -6.63 -16.85
N VAL A 382 -0.53 -7.29 -17.03
CA VAL A 382 -1.48 -7.06 -18.13
C VAL A 382 -2.87 -6.99 -17.52
N ARG A 383 -3.61 -5.94 -17.86
CA ARG A 383 -4.99 -5.74 -17.44
C ARG A 383 -5.82 -5.37 -18.65
N ALA A 384 -6.92 -6.07 -18.88
CA ALA A 384 -7.84 -5.79 -19.97
C ALA A 384 -9.27 -6.01 -19.49
N GLY A 385 -10.21 -5.19 -19.93
CA GLY A 385 -11.62 -5.36 -19.58
C GLY A 385 -12.51 -4.42 -20.37
N GLY A 386 -13.81 -4.67 -20.30
CA GLY A 386 -14.79 -3.86 -20.97
C GLY A 386 -16.21 -4.32 -20.67
N PHE A 387 -17.15 -3.53 -21.12
CA PHE A 387 -18.58 -3.77 -21.01
C PHE A 387 -19.16 -4.12 -22.37
N TRP A 388 -20.26 -4.85 -22.37
CA TRP A 388 -21.03 -5.13 -23.56
C TRP A 388 -22.41 -4.49 -23.49
N ASN A 389 -22.83 -3.88 -24.58
CA ASN A 389 -24.17 -3.31 -24.73
C ASN A 389 -24.62 -3.47 -26.18
N ASN A 390 -25.77 -4.13 -26.39
CA ASN A 390 -26.35 -4.39 -27.74
C ASN A 390 -25.32 -4.96 -28.73
N GLY A 391 -24.54 -5.96 -28.30
CA GLY A 391 -23.53 -6.63 -29.15
C GLY A 391 -22.23 -5.81 -29.38
N LYS A 392 -22.11 -4.59 -28.85
CA LYS A 392 -20.92 -3.73 -28.98
C LYS A 392 -20.15 -3.64 -27.67
N MET A 393 -18.83 -3.76 -27.77
CA MET A 393 -17.95 -3.53 -26.63
C MET A 393 -17.81 -2.03 -26.35
N GLN A 394 -18.03 -1.61 -25.11
CA GLN A 394 -17.97 -0.23 -24.62
C GLN A 394 -16.99 -0.13 -23.45
N ASP A 395 -16.40 1.05 -23.26
CA ASP A 395 -15.44 1.33 -22.18
C ASP A 395 -14.33 0.27 -22.08
N ALA A 396 -13.94 -0.31 -23.22
CA ALA A 396 -12.89 -1.31 -23.23
C ALA A 396 -11.52 -0.67 -22.94
N SER A 397 -10.67 -1.39 -22.26
CA SER A 397 -9.38 -0.90 -21.82
C SER A 397 -8.30 -1.97 -21.85
N LEU A 398 -7.08 -1.54 -22.14
CA LEU A 398 -5.87 -2.34 -22.06
C LEU A 398 -4.80 -1.56 -21.31
N LEU A 399 -4.22 -2.17 -20.30
CA LEU A 399 -3.09 -1.62 -19.54
C LEU A 399 -2.02 -2.71 -19.42
N VAL A 400 -0.85 -2.45 -19.95
CA VAL A 400 0.33 -3.33 -19.89
C VAL A 400 1.47 -2.55 -19.26
N GLY A 401 2.26 -3.20 -18.42
CA GLY A 401 3.41 -2.53 -17.83
C GLY A 401 4.33 -3.45 -17.04
N GLY A 402 5.35 -2.84 -16.49
CA GLY A 402 6.32 -3.52 -15.65
C GLY A 402 7.08 -2.57 -14.73
N ASN A 403 7.63 -3.15 -13.69
CA ASN A 403 8.45 -2.47 -12.70
C ASN A 403 9.67 -3.36 -12.40
N MET A 404 10.87 -2.82 -12.52
CA MET A 404 12.11 -3.56 -12.36
C MET A 404 13.05 -2.85 -11.41
N PHE A 405 13.65 -3.61 -10.49
CA PHE A 405 14.76 -3.15 -9.66
C PHE A 405 16.04 -3.87 -10.04
N SER A 406 17.12 -3.13 -10.15
CA SER A 406 18.46 -3.69 -10.33
C SER A 406 18.88 -4.51 -9.12
N LYS A 407 19.91 -5.34 -9.25
CA LYS A 407 20.66 -5.84 -8.10
C LYS A 407 21.21 -4.67 -7.29
N LEU A 408 21.59 -4.92 -6.04
CA LEU A 408 22.29 -3.94 -5.22
C LEU A 408 23.77 -3.91 -5.64
N TYR A 409 24.23 -2.75 -6.14
CA TYR A 409 25.64 -2.52 -6.43
C TYR A 409 26.32 -1.96 -5.18
N LEU A 410 27.41 -2.59 -4.78
CA LEU A 410 28.23 -2.15 -3.65
C LEU A 410 29.45 -1.40 -4.17
N LEU A 411 29.54 -0.11 -3.89
CA LEU A 411 30.63 0.78 -4.25
C LEU A 411 31.31 1.26 -2.98
N ASN A 412 32.32 0.53 -2.51
CA ASN A 412 32.96 0.77 -1.22
C ASN A 412 31.95 0.82 -0.07
N THR A 413 31.67 2.02 0.45
CA THR A 413 30.72 2.26 1.54
C THR A 413 29.32 2.59 1.06
N LEU A 414 29.12 2.79 -0.24
CA LEU A 414 27.84 3.18 -0.84
C LEU A 414 27.13 1.97 -1.42
N LYS A 415 25.81 1.99 -1.37
CA LYS A 415 24.95 0.97 -1.97
C LYS A 415 24.04 1.67 -2.98
N LEU A 416 24.20 1.30 -4.25
CA LEU A 416 23.42 1.86 -5.37
C LEU A 416 22.36 0.88 -5.83
N ARG A 417 21.16 1.36 -6.07
CA ARG A 417 20.08 0.62 -6.71
C ARG A 417 19.31 1.51 -7.67
N ALA A 418 18.88 0.93 -8.78
CA ALA A 418 18.03 1.59 -9.77
C ALA A 418 16.67 0.91 -9.85
N ASN A 419 15.65 1.69 -10.19
CA ASN A 419 14.30 1.24 -10.48
C ASN A 419 13.86 1.81 -11.83
N VAL A 420 13.23 0.99 -12.65
CA VAL A 420 12.62 1.39 -13.93
C VAL A 420 11.20 0.87 -13.94
N ARG A 421 10.26 1.73 -14.29
CA ARG A 421 8.86 1.38 -14.52
C ARG A 421 8.45 1.87 -15.90
N PHE A 422 7.64 1.07 -16.59
CA PHE A 422 7.01 1.46 -17.84
C PHE A 422 5.55 1.01 -17.84
N SER A 423 4.70 1.72 -18.59
CA SER A 423 3.32 1.34 -18.81
C SER A 423 2.80 1.87 -20.12
N TYR A 424 1.91 1.09 -20.73
CA TYR A 424 1.10 1.47 -21.87
C TYR A 424 -0.37 1.28 -21.51
N THR A 425 -1.19 2.29 -21.75
CA THR A 425 -2.64 2.26 -21.47
C THR A 425 -3.39 2.75 -22.70
N ARG A 426 -4.46 2.06 -23.07
CA ARG A 426 -5.37 2.47 -24.15
C ARG A 426 -6.82 2.17 -23.77
N THR A 427 -7.71 3.10 -24.08
CA THR A 427 -9.16 2.94 -23.95
C THR A 427 -9.82 2.93 -25.33
N PHE A 428 -10.90 2.19 -25.47
CA PHE A 428 -11.66 2.04 -26.70
C PHE A 428 -13.15 2.27 -26.41
N ASN A 429 -13.86 2.91 -27.33
CA ASN A 429 -15.30 3.14 -27.25
C ASN A 429 -15.73 3.65 -25.87
N ARG A 430 -15.05 4.68 -25.40
CA ARG A 430 -15.29 5.28 -24.08
C ARG A 430 -16.65 5.96 -24.04
N ILE A 431 -17.50 5.55 -23.11
CA ILE A 431 -18.84 6.11 -22.88
C ILE A 431 -18.95 6.63 -21.45
N THR A 432 -18.66 5.77 -20.45
CA THR A 432 -18.83 6.09 -19.02
C THR A 432 -17.53 6.08 -18.23
N SER A 433 -16.44 5.55 -18.80
CA SER A 433 -15.16 5.50 -18.11
C SER A 433 -14.47 6.87 -18.06
N GLU A 434 -13.70 7.10 -17.01
CA GLU A 434 -12.88 8.29 -16.90
C GLU A 434 -11.81 8.34 -18.00
N PRO A 435 -11.46 9.54 -18.49
CA PRO A 435 -10.33 9.68 -19.41
C PRO A 435 -9.01 9.31 -18.73
N LEU A 436 -8.02 8.92 -19.52
CA LEU A 436 -6.67 8.75 -19.02
C LEU A 436 -6.10 10.11 -18.63
N ARG A 437 -5.47 10.18 -17.46
CA ARG A 437 -4.86 11.39 -16.92
C ARG A 437 -3.35 11.23 -16.83
N ILE A 438 -2.60 12.32 -16.79
CA ILE A 438 -1.15 12.32 -16.55
C ILE A 438 -0.82 12.28 -15.05
N ASN A 439 -1.64 12.90 -14.22
CA ASN A 439 -1.41 13.06 -12.78
C ASN A 439 -1.74 11.83 -11.92
N ASN A 440 -1.29 10.66 -12.31
CA ASN A 440 -1.60 9.39 -11.63
C ASN A 440 -0.35 8.46 -11.56
N PRO A 441 -0.44 7.29 -10.90
CA PRO A 441 0.67 6.36 -10.77
C PRO A 441 1.27 5.84 -12.08
N PHE A 442 0.51 5.84 -13.17
CA PHE A 442 0.97 5.45 -14.51
C PHE A 442 1.33 6.64 -15.40
N GLY A 443 1.40 7.85 -14.87
CA GLY A 443 1.74 9.07 -15.54
C GLY A 443 2.99 9.73 -14.93
N LEU A 444 2.97 11.07 -14.85
CA LEU A 444 4.04 11.85 -14.23
C LEU A 444 3.81 12.05 -12.73
N ARG A 445 4.81 11.78 -11.94
CA ARG A 445 4.75 12.02 -10.49
C ARG A 445 4.65 13.49 -10.16
N SER A 446 3.72 13.82 -9.27
CA SER A 446 3.53 15.19 -8.77
C SER A 446 3.13 16.23 -9.82
N PHE A 447 2.86 15.81 -11.05
CA PHE A 447 2.29 16.68 -12.09
C PHE A 447 0.81 16.92 -11.78
N ARG A 448 0.34 18.15 -11.89
CA ARG A 448 -1.07 18.52 -11.65
C ARG A 448 -1.56 19.36 -12.82
N ALA A 449 -2.02 18.69 -13.86
CA ALA A 449 -2.75 19.31 -14.96
C ALA A 449 -3.99 18.47 -15.20
N ASP A 450 -5.11 18.89 -14.65
CA ASP A 450 -6.39 18.19 -14.80
C ASP A 450 -6.92 18.28 -16.23
N SER A 451 -6.48 19.28 -17.00
CA SER A 451 -6.77 19.44 -18.43
C SER A 451 -6.07 18.41 -19.33
N ALA A 452 -4.97 17.80 -18.87
CA ALA A 452 -4.26 16.80 -19.65
C ALA A 452 -4.96 15.43 -19.58
N GLN A 453 -5.90 15.21 -20.49
CA GLN A 453 -6.72 14.00 -20.60
C GLN A 453 -6.53 13.34 -21.96
N GLY A 454 -6.71 12.02 -22.04
CA GLY A 454 -6.54 11.26 -23.28
C GLY A 454 -7.18 9.89 -23.27
N ILE A 455 -7.02 9.20 -24.41
CA ILE A 455 -7.47 7.83 -24.63
C ILE A 455 -6.31 6.83 -24.74
N GLN A 456 -5.09 7.34 -24.91
CA GLN A 456 -3.88 6.53 -25.00
C GLN A 456 -2.73 7.19 -24.26
N ARG A 457 -1.96 6.42 -23.49
CA ARG A 457 -0.84 6.90 -22.67
C ARG A 457 0.30 5.91 -22.68
N ILE A 458 1.54 6.40 -22.90
CA ILE A 458 2.77 5.66 -22.66
C ILE A 458 3.54 6.42 -21.59
N SER A 459 4.04 5.72 -20.58
CA SER A 459 4.84 6.35 -19.54
C SER A 459 6.03 5.50 -19.16
N MET A 460 7.14 6.17 -18.91
CA MET A 460 8.38 5.58 -18.41
C MET A 460 8.88 6.39 -17.22
N TYR A 461 9.31 5.70 -16.21
CA TYR A 461 9.81 6.24 -14.97
C TYR A 461 11.13 5.58 -14.62
N THR A 462 12.14 6.37 -14.31
CA THR A 462 13.42 5.86 -13.83
C THR A 462 13.82 6.55 -12.54
N GLU A 463 14.45 5.82 -11.64
CA GLU A 463 14.97 6.38 -10.40
C GLU A 463 16.21 5.60 -9.98
N SER A 464 17.26 6.31 -9.61
CA SER A 464 18.46 5.73 -9.01
C SER A 464 18.68 6.35 -7.64
N PHE A 465 18.94 5.53 -6.63
CA PHE A 465 19.18 6.00 -5.28
C PHE A 465 20.43 5.37 -4.67
N VAL A 466 21.09 6.15 -3.84
CA VAL A 466 22.32 5.78 -3.16
C VAL A 466 22.06 5.72 -1.66
N LEU A 467 22.20 4.57 -1.07
CA LEU A 467 22.15 4.40 0.38
C LEU A 467 23.55 4.64 0.96
N THR A 468 23.66 5.68 1.77
CA THR A 468 24.93 6.03 2.43
C THR A 468 25.04 5.33 3.78
N THR A 469 26.26 5.21 4.29
CA THR A 469 26.53 4.76 5.67
C THR A 469 26.45 5.91 6.68
N TYR A 470 26.31 7.15 6.20
CA TYR A 470 26.24 8.33 7.07
C TYR A 470 24.90 8.44 7.76
N ARG A 471 24.95 8.71 9.05
CA ARG A 471 23.79 9.01 9.88
C ARG A 471 23.95 10.39 10.53
N VAL A 472 22.93 11.22 10.37
CA VAL A 472 22.82 12.52 11.01
C VAL A 472 21.69 12.45 12.02
N LEU A 473 21.96 12.65 13.31
CA LEU A 473 20.99 12.51 14.40
C LEU A 473 20.22 11.15 14.37
N GLY A 474 20.89 10.08 13.95
CA GLY A 474 20.29 8.75 13.81
C GLY A 474 19.50 8.55 12.51
N PHE A 475 19.37 9.56 11.65
CA PHE A 475 18.75 9.46 10.34
C PHE A 475 19.79 9.07 9.27
N GLN A 476 19.56 7.96 8.61
CA GLN A 476 20.36 7.53 7.46
C GLN A 476 19.88 8.28 6.21
N LEU A 477 20.81 8.75 5.39
CA LEU A 477 20.52 9.52 4.18
C LEU A 477 20.60 8.64 2.93
N ALA A 478 19.68 8.87 2.00
CA ALA A 478 19.66 8.24 0.67
C ALA A 478 19.32 9.29 -0.40
N PRO A 479 20.31 9.95 -1.00
CA PRO A 479 20.09 10.79 -2.15
C PRO A 479 19.61 9.97 -3.35
N PHE A 480 18.75 10.57 -4.19
CA PHE A 480 18.23 9.94 -5.40
C PHE A 480 18.08 10.96 -6.52
N GLY A 481 18.15 10.45 -7.75
CA GLY A 481 17.80 11.16 -8.97
C GLY A 481 16.75 10.39 -9.75
N PHE A 482 15.93 11.08 -10.54
CA PHE A 482 14.88 10.46 -11.33
C PHE A 482 14.58 11.21 -12.62
N THR A 483 14.04 10.46 -13.59
CA THR A 483 13.43 11.02 -14.81
C THR A 483 12.11 10.32 -15.08
N ASP A 484 11.10 11.11 -15.43
CA ASP A 484 9.76 10.66 -15.79
C ASP A 484 9.41 11.16 -17.18
N PHE A 485 8.87 10.29 -18.02
CA PHE A 485 8.39 10.62 -19.37
C PHE A 485 6.97 10.10 -19.53
N SER A 486 6.11 10.90 -20.17
CA SER A 486 4.77 10.47 -20.53
C SER A 486 4.30 11.11 -21.83
N LEU A 487 3.80 10.28 -22.74
CA LEU A 487 3.08 10.66 -23.94
C LEU A 487 1.59 10.40 -23.70
N LEU A 488 0.76 11.39 -23.99
CA LEU A 488 -0.69 11.29 -23.84
C LEU A 488 -1.36 11.75 -25.14
N SER A 489 -2.19 10.89 -25.73
CA SER A 489 -2.97 11.21 -26.92
C SER A 489 -4.43 11.50 -26.53
N PRO A 490 -4.95 12.69 -26.81
CA PRO A 490 -6.34 13.06 -26.53
C PRO A 490 -7.33 12.42 -27.50
N ASN A 491 -6.88 12.01 -28.68
CA ASN A 491 -7.69 11.47 -29.77
C ASN A 491 -7.05 10.20 -30.35
N GLN A 492 -7.55 9.72 -31.50
CA GLN A 492 -7.05 8.53 -32.18
C GLN A 492 -5.75 8.72 -32.99
N GLU A 493 -5.13 9.90 -32.89
CA GLU A 493 -3.86 10.15 -33.56
C GLU A 493 -2.72 9.27 -33.01
N LYS A 494 -1.68 9.11 -33.84
CA LYS A 494 -0.50 8.31 -33.47
C LYS A 494 0.21 8.92 -32.26
N ILE A 495 0.39 8.12 -31.22
CA ILE A 495 0.90 8.58 -29.91
C ILE A 495 2.29 9.23 -29.98
N TYR A 496 3.14 8.81 -30.91
CA TYR A 496 4.49 9.38 -31.09
C TYR A 496 4.50 10.79 -31.70
N LYS A 497 3.36 11.25 -32.24
CA LYS A 497 3.18 12.64 -32.72
C LYS A 497 2.69 13.58 -31.62
N GLN A 498 2.38 13.05 -30.44
CA GLN A 498 1.82 13.81 -29.35
C GLN A 498 2.90 14.48 -28.50
N ASN A 499 2.47 15.42 -27.68
CA ASN A 499 3.34 16.14 -26.79
C ASN A 499 3.98 15.21 -25.74
N LEU A 500 5.30 15.24 -25.66
CA LEU A 500 6.05 14.61 -24.59
C LEU A 500 5.99 15.50 -23.34
N TYR A 501 5.44 14.96 -22.28
CA TYR A 501 5.55 15.52 -20.95
C TYR A 501 6.69 14.83 -20.22
N SER A 502 7.53 15.61 -19.55
CA SER A 502 8.68 15.08 -18.83
C SER A 502 8.86 15.77 -17.49
N GLY A 503 9.45 15.06 -16.55
CA GLY A 503 9.85 15.56 -15.25
C GLY A 503 11.23 15.04 -14.88
N PHE A 504 12.11 15.95 -14.49
CA PHE A 504 13.47 15.65 -14.06
C PHE A 504 13.64 16.11 -12.63
N GLY A 505 14.42 15.37 -11.87
CA GLY A 505 14.66 15.84 -10.53
C GLY A 505 15.49 14.91 -9.67
N GLY A 506 15.59 15.31 -8.43
CA GLY A 506 16.30 14.56 -7.42
C GLY A 506 15.86 14.98 -6.03
N GLY A 507 16.45 14.36 -5.05
CA GLY A 507 16.12 14.66 -3.67
C GLY A 507 16.88 13.80 -2.68
N VAL A 508 16.42 13.84 -1.46
CA VAL A 508 16.97 13.03 -0.38
C VAL A 508 15.84 12.32 0.35
N ARG A 509 16.01 11.02 0.53
CA ARG A 509 15.23 10.23 1.47
C ARG A 509 16.02 10.08 2.75
N THR A 510 15.34 10.13 3.85
CA THR A 510 15.94 9.87 5.15
C THR A 510 15.03 9.06 6.04
N ARG A 511 15.61 8.19 6.83
CA ARG A 511 14.89 7.34 7.77
C ARG A 511 15.70 7.12 9.03
N ASN A 512 15.03 7.29 10.16
CA ASN A 512 15.52 6.77 11.42
C ASN A 512 14.78 5.48 11.74
N GLU A 513 15.50 4.37 11.76
CA GLU A 513 14.89 3.05 11.94
C GLU A 513 14.30 2.81 13.35
N ASN A 514 14.63 3.64 14.31
CA ASN A 514 14.10 3.57 15.68
C ASN A 514 12.83 4.39 15.88
N LEU A 515 12.52 5.28 14.92
CA LEU A 515 11.35 6.14 14.96
C LEU A 515 10.28 5.62 13.98
N ILE A 516 9.04 5.81 14.36
CA ILE A 516 7.86 5.52 13.53
C ILE A 516 7.72 6.39 12.31
N PHE A 517 8.29 7.58 12.36
CA PHE A 517 8.31 8.41 11.17
C PHE A 517 8.86 7.58 10.03
N GLY A 518 8.00 7.17 9.10
CA GLY A 518 8.43 6.45 7.93
C GLY A 518 9.57 7.17 7.23
N THR A 519 9.88 6.79 6.05
CA THR A 519 10.86 7.53 5.25
C THR A 519 10.33 8.94 5.00
N LEU A 520 11.14 9.94 5.31
CA LEU A 520 10.92 11.33 4.92
C LEU A 520 11.58 11.53 3.55
N GLU A 521 10.90 12.22 2.65
CA GLU A 521 11.41 12.52 1.32
C GLU A 521 11.27 14.01 1.04
N LEU A 522 12.36 14.65 0.67
CA LEU A 522 12.40 15.96 0.07
C LEU A 522 12.77 15.79 -1.40
N ARG A 523 11.92 16.27 -2.29
CA ARG A 523 12.03 16.10 -3.74
C ARG A 523 11.96 17.44 -4.45
N PHE A 524 12.90 17.68 -5.36
CA PHE A 524 12.94 18.80 -6.30
C PHE A 524 12.61 18.29 -7.69
N ILE A 525 11.68 18.93 -8.37
CA ILE A 525 11.18 18.49 -9.66
C ILE A 525 11.17 19.68 -10.62
N TYR A 526 11.68 19.46 -11.82
CA TYR A 526 11.60 20.38 -12.94
C TYR A 526 10.78 19.76 -14.07
N PHE A 527 9.78 20.49 -14.56
CA PHE A 527 8.95 20.14 -15.70
C PHE A 527 9.23 21.09 -16.86
N PRO A 528 9.92 20.65 -17.92
CA PRO A 528 10.26 21.52 -19.06
C PRO A 528 9.03 22.04 -19.82
N LYS A 529 7.94 21.24 -19.84
CA LYS A 529 6.68 21.60 -20.49
C LYS A 529 5.55 21.55 -19.48
N THR A 530 4.92 22.70 -19.26
CA THR A 530 3.80 22.85 -18.33
C THR A 530 2.66 23.62 -19.01
N PRO A 531 1.39 23.35 -18.65
CA PRO A 531 0.29 24.27 -18.95
C PRO A 531 0.55 25.63 -18.28
N GLU A 532 -0.02 26.71 -18.83
CA GLU A 532 0.20 28.10 -18.37
C GLU A 532 -0.05 28.32 -16.87
N THR A 533 -0.93 27.53 -16.26
CA THR A 533 -1.29 27.62 -14.85
C THR A 533 -0.38 26.84 -13.90
N PHE A 534 0.63 26.14 -14.41
CA PHE A 534 1.46 25.23 -13.62
C PHE A 534 2.94 25.69 -13.60
N ARG A 535 3.52 25.77 -12.39
CA ARG A 535 4.92 26.17 -12.23
C ARG A 535 5.88 25.07 -12.68
N ALA A 536 6.89 25.45 -13.49
CA ALA A 536 7.92 24.52 -13.99
C ALA A 536 8.72 23.84 -12.86
N PHE A 537 8.92 24.53 -11.74
CA PHE A 537 9.64 24.00 -10.57
C PHE A 537 8.69 23.68 -9.44
N LYS A 538 8.88 22.52 -8.82
CA LYS A 538 8.12 22.07 -7.66
C LYS A 538 9.04 21.47 -6.60
N ILE A 539 8.78 21.84 -5.35
CA ILE A 539 9.36 21.20 -4.18
C ILE A 539 8.24 20.38 -3.52
N ALA A 540 8.50 19.10 -3.30
CA ALA A 540 7.56 18.21 -2.64
C ALA A 540 8.23 17.60 -1.39
N PHE A 541 7.56 17.75 -0.26
CA PHE A 541 7.91 17.07 0.98
C PHE A 541 6.87 15.99 1.26
N LYS A 542 7.34 14.77 1.48
CA LYS A 542 6.51 13.65 1.91
C LYS A 542 7.04 13.11 3.22
N SER A 543 6.15 12.91 4.17
CA SER A 543 6.45 12.25 5.44
C SER A 543 5.73 10.92 5.50
N ASN A 544 6.31 9.99 6.26
CA ASN A 544 5.72 8.67 6.51
C ASN A 544 5.53 7.81 5.26
N LEU A 545 6.47 7.88 4.30
CA LEU A 545 6.49 6.96 3.16
C LEU A 545 6.77 5.55 3.67
N ARG A 546 5.79 4.67 3.53
CA ARG A 546 5.94 3.25 3.77
C ARG A 546 6.05 2.54 2.42
N PHE A 547 7.25 2.26 2.03
CA PHE A 547 7.50 1.43 0.86
C PHE A 547 7.27 -0.03 1.23
N ARG A 548 6.15 -0.57 0.83
CA ARG A 548 5.85 -2.00 0.95
C ARG A 548 5.35 -2.50 -0.40
N TYR A 549 5.83 -3.65 -0.82
CA TYR A 549 5.17 -4.37 -1.90
C TYR A 549 3.75 -4.71 -1.47
N ASN A 550 2.76 -4.31 -2.26
CA ASN A 550 1.43 -4.84 -2.07
C ASN A 550 1.43 -6.31 -2.53
N SER A 551 1.66 -7.20 -1.57
CA SER A 551 1.68 -8.63 -1.79
C SER A 551 0.29 -9.27 -1.71
N ARG A 552 -0.76 -8.49 -1.86
CA ARG A 552 -2.13 -9.00 -1.88
C ARG A 552 -2.42 -9.56 -3.27
N TYR A 553 -2.30 -10.87 -3.40
CA TYR A 553 -2.63 -11.57 -4.64
C TYR A 553 -4.14 -11.72 -4.85
N VAL A 554 -4.91 -11.59 -3.77
CA VAL A 554 -6.37 -11.67 -3.76
C VAL A 554 -6.91 -10.36 -3.19
N LYS A 555 -7.89 -9.79 -3.88
CA LYS A 555 -8.59 -8.56 -3.53
C LYS A 555 -10.08 -8.66 -3.86
N ALA A 556 -10.84 -7.63 -3.52
CA ALA A 556 -12.22 -7.52 -3.97
C ALA A 556 -12.30 -7.57 -5.51
N PRO A 557 -13.23 -8.33 -6.09
CA PRO A 557 -13.52 -8.24 -7.52
C PRO A 557 -13.80 -6.79 -7.93
N ASP A 558 -13.15 -6.29 -8.98
CA ASP A 558 -13.36 -4.92 -9.45
C ASP A 558 -13.18 -4.78 -10.96
N ILE A 559 -13.72 -3.70 -11.51
CA ILE A 559 -13.45 -3.31 -12.89
C ILE A 559 -12.00 -2.80 -13.01
N ILE A 560 -11.44 -2.85 -14.20
CA ILE A 560 -10.05 -2.41 -14.42
C ILE A 560 -9.92 -0.92 -14.16
N GLN A 561 -9.06 -0.57 -13.21
CA GLN A 561 -8.72 0.80 -12.85
C GLN A 561 -7.52 1.27 -13.69
N LEU A 562 -7.67 2.41 -14.41
CA LEU A 562 -6.67 2.92 -15.36
C LEU A 562 -5.87 4.11 -14.82
N ASN A 563 -6.42 4.82 -13.85
CA ASN A 563 -5.81 6.00 -13.25
C ASN A 563 -5.35 5.77 -11.80
N SER A 564 -5.58 4.60 -11.25
CA SER A 564 -5.13 4.20 -9.92
C SER A 564 -4.32 2.91 -9.96
N ASP A 565 -3.36 2.75 -9.09
CA ASP A 565 -2.58 1.53 -8.94
C ASP A 565 -2.52 1.14 -7.46
N GLU A 566 -3.28 0.12 -7.12
CA GLU A 566 -3.28 -0.44 -5.77
C GLU A 566 -2.04 -1.29 -5.45
N THR A 567 -1.30 -1.72 -6.47
CA THR A 567 -0.13 -2.58 -6.30
C THR A 567 1.11 -1.81 -5.85
N LEU A 568 1.10 -0.49 -6.03
CA LEU A 568 2.21 0.40 -5.74
C LEU A 568 1.74 1.57 -4.85
N GLN A 569 1.59 1.31 -3.58
CA GLN A 569 1.39 2.38 -2.59
C GLN A 569 2.74 3.03 -2.28
N TYR A 570 2.94 4.25 -2.79
CA TYR A 570 4.07 5.12 -2.47
C TYR A 570 3.70 6.15 -1.42
#